data_cd17616d1ed7a9ad495005bb809b2d83
#
_entry.id   cd17616d1ed7a9ad495005bb809b2d83
#
_cell.length_a   1.000
_cell.length_b   1.000
_cell.length_c   1.000
_cell.angle_alpha   90.00
_cell.angle_beta   90.00
_cell.angle_gamma   90.00
#
_symmetry.space_group_name_H-M   'P 1'
#
loop_
_entity.id
_entity.type
_entity.pdbx_description
1 polymer ?
#
loop_
_entity_poly.entity_id
_entity_poly.type
_entity_poly.pdbx_seq_one_letter_code
_entity_poly.pdbx_strand_id
1 'polypeptide(L)'
;TRFGQTHWQTAREMKANGFFGAPGTGFILGKLGMPGSRANYICSKVFPHALIVAPTGRGKTTGFVIPNLLTWQGSAVTLDVKGECFEATARHRAAQGDKVYRFAPTDWEGKRTHRYNPLLRISELKDRARQQMELQLLATLFLQSDNDRVQGLLKGGIDLFVAAGLLAFQRKRPTLGEIYRIAASGGNKQKEYFARGHEVDDRAAKLIFTRLASTNNDTLTSYVSLLMTSGLDQWQNPAIDEATAVSDFDFRPIRKKPFSVYLVVQPLMVKPLAPLIRLFFSDLLSAMQEKDPGPDEPWPVM
;
A
#
# COMPACT_ATOMS: atom_id res chain seq x y z
N THR A 1 22.49 -25.44 29.90
CA THR A 1 23.35 -24.82 28.87
C THR A 1 23.09 -23.33 28.79
N ARG A 2 24.11 -22.52 28.48
CA ARG A 2 24.08 -21.04 28.43
C ARG A 2 23.10 -20.50 27.38
N PHE A 3 22.67 -21.34 26.45
CA PHE A 3 21.77 -20.98 25.31
C PHE A 3 20.46 -21.76 25.30
N GLY A 4 20.09 -22.43 26.38
CA GLY A 4 18.91 -23.28 26.45
C GLY A 4 19.10 -24.64 25.75
N GLN A 5 18.10 -25.49 25.85
CA GLN A 5 17.96 -26.74 25.08
C GLN A 5 16.74 -26.62 24.17
N THR A 6 16.89 -27.01 22.93
CA THR A 6 15.78 -27.09 21.96
C THR A 6 15.57 -28.53 21.53
N HIS A 7 14.32 -28.92 21.38
CA HIS A 7 13.89 -30.21 20.82
C HIS A 7 12.64 -30.01 19.96
N TRP A 8 12.33 -30.99 19.14
CA TRP A 8 11.09 -31.01 18.40
C TRP A 8 9.91 -31.22 19.35
N GLN A 9 8.90 -30.35 19.27
CA GLN A 9 7.68 -30.48 20.08
C GLN A 9 6.93 -31.78 19.74
N THR A 10 6.50 -32.50 20.75
CA THR A 10 5.55 -33.60 20.63
C THR A 10 4.13 -33.06 20.39
N ALA A 11 3.24 -33.90 19.87
CA ALA A 11 1.82 -33.54 19.70
C ALA A 11 1.15 -33.13 21.04
N ARG A 12 1.59 -33.71 22.17
CA ARG A 12 1.10 -33.35 23.50
C ARG A 12 1.51 -31.94 23.90
N GLU A 13 2.77 -31.56 23.66
CA GLU A 13 3.27 -30.22 23.93
C GLU A 13 2.62 -29.19 23.01
N MET A 14 2.44 -29.50 21.72
CA MET A 14 1.70 -28.64 20.79
C MET A 14 0.28 -28.37 21.28
N LYS A 15 -0.42 -29.40 21.78
CA LYS A 15 -1.76 -29.26 22.35
C LYS A 15 -1.75 -28.39 23.61
N ALA A 16 -0.81 -28.61 24.52
CA ALA A 16 -0.66 -27.82 25.75
C ALA A 16 -0.36 -26.34 25.45
N ASN A 17 0.40 -26.08 24.40
CA ASN A 17 0.77 -24.73 23.94
C ASN A 17 -0.28 -24.09 22.99
N GLY A 18 -1.46 -24.71 22.82
CA GLY A 18 -2.56 -24.11 22.07
C GLY A 18 -2.43 -24.12 20.55
N PHE A 19 -1.55 -24.97 19.98
CA PHE A 19 -1.33 -25.03 18.52
C PHE A 19 -2.40 -25.79 17.74
N PHE A 20 -3.37 -26.44 18.38
CA PHE A 20 -4.46 -27.15 17.72
C PHE A 20 -5.76 -26.32 17.73
N GLY A 21 -5.65 -25.06 17.34
CA GLY A 21 -6.80 -24.19 17.13
C GLY A 21 -7.61 -24.56 15.89
N ALA A 22 -8.84 -24.07 15.81
CA ALA A 22 -9.63 -24.21 14.59
C ALA A 22 -9.04 -23.33 13.47
N PRO A 23 -9.00 -23.80 12.21
CA PRO A 23 -8.68 -22.97 11.06
C PRO A 23 -9.51 -21.67 11.04
N GLY A 24 -8.88 -20.55 10.73
CA GLY A 24 -9.53 -19.23 10.72
C GLY A 24 -9.45 -18.45 12.03
N THR A 25 -9.07 -19.10 13.14
CA THR A 25 -8.84 -18.40 14.41
C THR A 25 -7.40 -17.89 14.61
N GLY A 26 -6.50 -18.27 13.72
CA GLY A 26 -5.11 -17.90 13.64
C GLY A 26 -4.52 -18.48 12.36
N PHE A 27 -3.22 -18.24 12.11
CA PHE A 27 -2.58 -18.82 10.94
C PHE A 27 -2.51 -20.34 11.00
N ILE A 28 -2.90 -20.97 9.89
CA ILE A 28 -2.58 -22.38 9.62
C ILE A 28 -1.09 -22.43 9.29
N LEU A 29 -0.30 -23.06 10.18
CA LEU A 29 1.14 -23.23 10.00
C LEU A 29 1.45 -24.54 9.28
N GLY A 30 0.54 -25.53 9.35
CA GLY A 30 0.69 -26.82 8.75
C GLY A 30 -0.37 -27.81 9.23
N LYS A 31 -0.13 -29.08 8.96
CA LYS A 31 -0.98 -30.20 9.38
C LYS A 31 -0.13 -31.30 9.97
N LEU A 32 -0.54 -31.85 11.11
CA LEU A 32 0.11 -33.00 11.71
C LEU A 32 -0.32 -34.27 10.97
N GLY A 33 0.60 -34.90 10.25
CA GLY A 33 0.34 -36.10 9.45
C GLY A 33 0.18 -35.84 7.95
N MET A 34 -0.25 -36.87 7.21
CA MET A 34 -0.40 -36.83 5.75
C MET A 34 -1.52 -35.85 5.31
N PRO A 35 -1.40 -35.21 4.14
CA PRO A 35 -2.40 -34.25 3.65
C PRO A 35 -3.84 -34.75 3.66
N GLY A 36 -4.10 -35.98 3.27
CA GLY A 36 -5.44 -36.60 3.25
C GLY A 36 -5.91 -37.18 4.58
N SER A 37 -5.08 -37.16 5.64
CA SER A 37 -5.43 -37.71 6.94
C SER A 37 -6.43 -36.83 7.69
N ARG A 38 -7.14 -37.39 8.70
CA ARG A 38 -7.98 -36.63 9.65
C ARG A 38 -7.17 -35.96 10.77
N ALA A 39 -5.86 -35.83 10.61
CA ALA A 39 -4.98 -35.21 11.60
C ALA A 39 -5.29 -33.71 11.79
N ASN A 40 -4.95 -33.21 12.98
CA ASN A 40 -5.20 -31.79 13.35
C ASN A 40 -4.36 -30.82 12.53
N TYR A 41 -4.95 -29.71 12.18
CA TYR A 41 -4.20 -28.55 11.72
C TYR A 41 -3.41 -27.94 12.88
N ILE A 42 -2.21 -27.46 12.55
CA ILE A 42 -1.39 -26.65 13.45
C ILE A 42 -1.76 -25.19 13.18
N CYS A 43 -2.53 -24.61 14.08
CA CYS A 43 -2.99 -23.20 14.00
C CYS A 43 -2.53 -22.46 15.24
N SER A 44 -2.03 -21.25 15.08
CA SER A 44 -1.63 -20.42 16.22
C SER A 44 -2.34 -19.06 16.18
N LYS A 45 -2.89 -18.68 17.34
CA LYS A 45 -3.38 -17.32 17.63
C LYS A 45 -2.33 -16.45 18.31
N VAL A 46 -1.25 -17.06 18.79
CA VAL A 46 -0.27 -16.39 19.68
C VAL A 46 0.66 -15.49 18.90
N PHE A 47 0.91 -15.81 17.62
CA PHE A 47 1.86 -15.09 16.79
C PHE A 47 1.12 -14.24 15.75
N PRO A 48 1.20 -12.90 15.85
CA PRO A 48 0.55 -12.01 14.89
C PRO A 48 1.26 -11.94 13.53
N HIS A 49 2.50 -12.44 13.45
CA HIS A 49 3.33 -12.41 12.25
C HIS A 49 3.86 -13.78 11.89
N ALA A 50 3.93 -14.07 10.58
CA ALA A 50 4.54 -15.28 10.05
C ALA A 50 5.49 -14.93 8.90
N LEU A 51 6.70 -15.48 8.93
CA LEU A 51 7.69 -15.40 7.84
C LEU A 51 7.90 -16.78 7.26
N ILE A 52 7.58 -16.94 5.97
CA ILE A 52 7.74 -18.19 5.24
C ILE A 52 8.88 -18.06 4.24
N VAL A 53 9.93 -18.83 4.46
CA VAL A 53 11.11 -18.86 3.59
C VAL A 53 11.22 -20.23 2.93
N ALA A 54 11.15 -20.25 1.60
CA ALA A 54 11.35 -21.44 0.80
C ALA A 54 11.72 -21.06 -0.65
N PRO A 55 12.43 -21.91 -1.40
CA PRO A 55 12.70 -21.68 -2.80
C PRO A 55 11.44 -21.52 -3.65
N THR A 56 11.57 -20.95 -4.84
CA THR A 56 10.46 -20.84 -5.80
C THR A 56 9.92 -22.22 -6.16
N GLY A 57 8.60 -22.35 -6.31
CA GLY A 57 7.95 -23.62 -6.65
C GLY A 57 7.77 -24.60 -5.46
N ARG A 58 8.19 -24.24 -4.26
CA ARG A 58 8.10 -25.12 -3.06
C ARG A 58 6.83 -24.87 -2.23
N GLY A 59 5.75 -24.41 -2.84
CA GLY A 59 4.42 -24.40 -2.24
C GLY A 59 4.15 -23.30 -1.22
N LYS A 60 4.93 -22.21 -1.16
CA LYS A 60 4.63 -21.07 -0.25
C LYS A 60 3.20 -20.55 -0.41
N THR A 61 2.81 -20.27 -1.65
CA THR A 61 1.48 -19.74 -1.95
C THR A 61 0.41 -20.79 -1.71
N THR A 62 0.57 -21.99 -2.25
CA THR A 62 -0.42 -23.07 -2.19
C THR A 62 -0.51 -23.74 -0.81
N GLY A 63 0.57 -23.81 -0.06
CA GLY A 63 0.63 -24.48 1.24
C GLY A 63 0.39 -23.57 2.43
N PHE A 64 0.58 -22.25 2.29
CA PHE A 64 0.39 -21.31 3.39
C PHE A 64 -0.58 -20.19 3.06
N VAL A 65 -0.34 -19.41 1.99
CA VAL A 65 -1.13 -18.19 1.72
C VAL A 65 -2.58 -18.53 1.39
N ILE A 66 -2.81 -19.41 0.42
CA ILE A 66 -4.16 -19.79 -0.04
C ILE A 66 -4.98 -20.45 1.08
N PRO A 67 -4.48 -21.45 1.83
CA PRO A 67 -5.22 -22.04 2.95
C PRO A 67 -5.62 -21.02 4.01
N ASN A 68 -4.73 -20.09 4.33
CA ASN A 68 -5.04 -19.02 5.27
C ASN A 68 -6.09 -18.05 4.73
N LEU A 69 -5.99 -17.62 3.47
CA LEU A 69 -7.01 -16.77 2.83
C LEU A 69 -8.39 -17.46 2.78
N LEU A 70 -8.45 -18.77 2.56
CA LEU A 70 -9.71 -19.52 2.51
C LEU A 70 -10.38 -19.68 3.89
N THR A 71 -9.61 -19.66 4.97
CA THR A 71 -10.14 -19.94 6.32
C THR A 71 -10.24 -18.71 7.22
N TRP A 72 -9.54 -17.61 6.89
CA TRP A 72 -9.50 -16.40 7.72
C TRP A 72 -10.88 -15.75 7.87
N GLN A 73 -11.29 -15.47 9.10
CA GLN A 73 -12.60 -14.93 9.44
C GLN A 73 -12.58 -13.39 9.63
N GLY A 74 -11.74 -12.70 8.97
CA GLY A 74 -11.64 -11.25 9.04
C GLY A 74 -11.34 -10.66 7.68
N SER A 75 -10.98 -9.40 7.66
CA SER A 75 -10.51 -8.75 6.44
C SER A 75 -9.15 -9.29 6.01
N ALA A 76 -8.87 -9.28 4.71
CA ALA A 76 -7.59 -9.68 4.18
C ALA A 76 -7.11 -8.70 3.10
N VAL A 77 -5.84 -8.32 3.17
CA VAL A 77 -5.20 -7.46 2.16
C VAL A 77 -3.96 -8.16 1.64
N THR A 78 -3.96 -8.46 0.36
CA THR A 78 -2.95 -9.33 -0.26
C THR A 78 -2.24 -8.63 -1.39
N LEU A 79 -0.90 -8.61 -1.36
CA LEU A 79 -0.10 -8.34 -2.56
C LEU A 79 -0.01 -9.65 -3.35
N ASP A 80 -0.70 -9.68 -4.48
CA ASP A 80 -0.86 -10.87 -5.30
C ASP A 80 -0.10 -10.72 -6.63
N VAL A 81 1.16 -11.13 -6.60
CA VAL A 81 2.02 -11.12 -7.79
C VAL A 81 1.62 -12.31 -8.68
N LYS A 82 0.92 -12.04 -9.77
CA LYS A 82 0.34 -12.95 -10.79
C LYS A 82 -1.17 -13.17 -10.70
N GLY A 83 -1.84 -12.84 -9.58
CA GLY A 83 -3.27 -13.04 -9.42
C GLY A 83 -3.70 -14.45 -8.96
N GLU A 84 -2.74 -15.31 -8.57
CA GLU A 84 -3.02 -16.70 -8.14
C GLU A 84 -3.87 -16.75 -6.86
N CYS A 85 -3.64 -15.83 -5.92
CA CYS A 85 -4.42 -15.76 -4.68
C CYS A 85 -5.85 -15.32 -4.94
N PHE A 86 -6.04 -14.29 -5.79
CA PHE A 86 -7.37 -13.83 -6.20
C PHE A 86 -8.17 -14.95 -6.86
N GLU A 87 -7.60 -15.59 -7.88
CA GLU A 87 -8.28 -16.66 -8.63
C GLU A 87 -8.66 -17.84 -7.73
N ALA A 88 -7.81 -18.20 -6.78
CA ALA A 88 -8.05 -19.34 -5.89
C ALA A 88 -9.03 -19.04 -4.75
N THR A 89 -9.16 -17.80 -4.29
CA THR A 89 -9.84 -17.52 -3.00
C THR A 89 -10.97 -16.49 -3.07
N ALA A 90 -11.01 -15.63 -4.08
CA ALA A 90 -11.96 -14.52 -4.16
C ALA A 90 -13.43 -14.98 -4.13
N ARG A 91 -13.77 -16.00 -4.92
CA ARG A 91 -15.14 -16.56 -4.96
C ARG A 91 -15.56 -17.14 -3.62
N HIS A 92 -14.66 -17.84 -2.95
CA HIS A 92 -14.93 -18.43 -1.63
C HIS A 92 -15.16 -17.34 -0.58
N ARG A 93 -14.31 -16.33 -0.54
CA ARG A 93 -14.46 -15.21 0.39
C ARG A 93 -15.75 -14.43 0.15
N ALA A 94 -16.11 -14.18 -1.12
CA ALA A 94 -17.38 -13.57 -1.46
C ALA A 94 -18.59 -14.42 -0.98
N ALA A 95 -18.51 -15.74 -1.10
CA ALA A 95 -19.55 -16.67 -0.62
C ALA A 95 -19.68 -16.67 0.91
N GLN A 96 -18.62 -16.31 1.65
CA GLN A 96 -18.64 -16.12 3.11
C GLN A 96 -19.17 -14.75 3.53
N GLY A 97 -19.52 -13.86 2.60
CA GLY A 97 -20.08 -12.54 2.88
C GLY A 97 -19.09 -11.38 2.80
N ASP A 98 -17.85 -11.63 2.46
CA ASP A 98 -16.88 -10.56 2.21
C ASP A 98 -17.23 -9.75 0.97
N LYS A 99 -17.04 -8.43 1.03
CA LYS A 99 -16.84 -7.65 -0.19
C LYS A 99 -15.42 -7.92 -0.70
N VAL A 100 -15.30 -8.28 -1.97
CA VAL A 100 -14.02 -8.61 -2.58
C VAL A 100 -13.65 -7.57 -3.62
N TYR A 101 -12.49 -6.97 -3.45
CA TYR A 101 -11.95 -5.97 -4.36
C TYR A 101 -10.67 -6.51 -5.02
N ARG A 102 -10.60 -6.34 -6.33
CA ARG A 102 -9.42 -6.61 -7.14
C ARG A 102 -8.88 -5.29 -7.65
N PHE A 103 -7.77 -4.82 -7.11
CA PHE A 103 -7.07 -3.64 -7.57
C PHE A 103 -5.87 -4.08 -8.43
N ALA A 104 -5.96 -3.87 -9.74
CA ALA A 104 -4.99 -4.32 -10.72
C ALA A 104 -4.70 -3.21 -11.74
N PRO A 105 -3.96 -2.16 -11.34
CA PRO A 105 -3.80 -0.93 -12.14
C PRO A 105 -3.06 -1.13 -13.47
N THR A 106 -2.42 -2.27 -13.66
CA THR A 106 -1.68 -2.62 -14.89
C THR A 106 -2.24 -3.82 -15.62
N ASP A 107 -3.50 -4.17 -15.39
CA ASP A 107 -4.14 -5.27 -16.09
C ASP A 107 -4.65 -4.80 -17.46
N TRP A 108 -3.82 -5.02 -18.47
CA TRP A 108 -4.10 -4.64 -19.85
C TRP A 108 -5.02 -5.60 -20.60
N GLU A 109 -5.30 -6.78 -20.03
CA GLU A 109 -6.06 -7.83 -20.68
C GLU A 109 -7.58 -7.64 -20.57
N GLY A 110 -8.04 -6.44 -20.21
CA GLY A 110 -9.47 -6.10 -20.14
C GLY A 110 -10.21 -6.68 -18.95
N LYS A 111 -9.53 -7.25 -17.97
CA LYS A 111 -10.13 -7.62 -16.70
C LYS A 111 -10.47 -6.36 -15.92
N ARG A 112 -11.67 -6.31 -15.35
CA ARG A 112 -12.10 -5.16 -14.55
C ARG A 112 -11.20 -5.01 -13.31
N THR A 113 -10.67 -3.82 -13.10
CA THR A 113 -10.02 -3.42 -11.86
C THR A 113 -10.96 -2.55 -11.03
N HIS A 114 -10.99 -2.74 -9.71
CA HIS A 114 -11.45 -1.69 -8.82
C HIS A 114 -10.41 -0.59 -8.78
N ARG A 115 -10.84 0.61 -8.39
CA ARG A 115 -10.00 1.81 -8.34
C ARG A 115 -9.65 2.12 -6.90
N TYR A 116 -8.48 2.70 -6.71
CA TYR A 116 -8.01 3.09 -5.39
C TYR A 116 -7.14 4.34 -5.47
N ASN A 117 -7.60 5.41 -4.84
CA ASN A 117 -6.88 6.68 -4.74
C ASN A 117 -6.17 6.79 -3.38
N PRO A 118 -4.84 6.69 -3.32
CA PRO A 118 -4.09 6.75 -2.07
C PRO A 118 -4.10 8.14 -1.41
N LEU A 119 -4.57 9.17 -2.09
CA LEU A 119 -4.65 10.54 -1.55
C LEU A 119 -6.03 10.89 -0.99
N LEU A 120 -7.05 10.04 -1.21
CA LEU A 120 -8.43 10.37 -0.83
C LEU A 120 -8.55 10.70 0.66
N ARG A 121 -8.06 9.81 1.53
CA ARG A 121 -8.10 10.01 2.99
C ARG A 121 -7.43 11.31 3.43
N ILE A 122 -6.26 11.61 2.88
CA ILE A 122 -5.50 12.82 3.21
C ILE A 122 -6.25 14.06 2.75
N SER A 123 -6.85 14.02 1.56
CA SER A 123 -7.60 15.17 1.01
C SER A 123 -8.85 15.51 1.82
N GLU A 124 -9.40 14.54 2.57
CA GLU A 124 -10.57 14.73 3.44
C GLU A 124 -10.22 15.23 4.85
N LEU A 125 -8.93 15.28 5.20
CA LEU A 125 -8.51 15.86 6.48
C LEU A 125 -8.88 17.34 6.55
N LYS A 126 -9.49 17.75 7.67
CA LYS A 126 -9.87 19.15 7.91
C LYS A 126 -8.68 20.02 8.29
N ASP A 127 -7.68 19.43 8.93
CA ASP A 127 -6.47 20.13 9.36
C ASP A 127 -5.45 20.20 8.22
N ARG A 128 -5.20 21.40 7.72
CA ARG A 128 -4.23 21.65 6.64
C ARG A 128 -2.78 21.33 7.03
N ALA A 129 -2.41 21.53 8.28
CA ALA A 129 -1.07 21.20 8.75
C ALA A 129 -0.85 19.68 8.71
N ARG A 130 -1.86 18.90 9.11
CA ARG A 130 -1.85 17.45 8.99
C ARG A 130 -1.83 16.99 7.53
N GLN A 131 -2.63 17.61 6.65
CA GLN A 131 -2.57 17.34 5.20
C GLN A 131 -1.15 17.51 4.63
N GLN A 132 -0.51 18.62 4.95
CA GLN A 132 0.86 18.90 4.51
C GLN A 132 1.84 17.86 5.04
N MET A 133 1.75 17.52 6.33
CA MET A 133 2.63 16.54 6.96
C MET A 133 2.46 15.15 6.36
N GLU A 134 1.24 14.69 6.13
CA GLU A 134 0.98 13.40 5.50
C GLU A 134 1.41 13.37 4.03
N LEU A 135 1.24 14.46 3.27
CA LEU A 135 1.81 14.57 1.92
C LEU A 135 3.33 14.50 1.93
N GLN A 136 3.98 15.10 2.93
CA GLN A 136 5.44 15.03 3.08
C GLN A 136 5.90 13.59 3.37
N LEU A 137 5.19 12.88 4.24
CA LEU A 137 5.45 11.45 4.49
C LEU A 137 5.30 10.62 3.21
N LEU A 138 4.23 10.84 2.44
CA LEU A 138 4.05 10.16 1.16
C LEU A 138 5.18 10.47 0.17
N ALA A 139 5.60 11.72 0.08
CA ALA A 139 6.71 12.12 -0.80
C ALA A 139 8.00 11.34 -0.48
N THR A 140 8.25 11.05 0.79
CA THR A 140 9.42 10.24 1.21
C THR A 140 9.33 8.78 0.76
N LEU A 141 8.14 8.26 0.47
CA LEU A 141 7.98 6.91 -0.08
C LEU A 141 8.39 6.81 -1.56
N PHE A 142 8.31 7.93 -2.30
CA PHE A 142 8.86 8.03 -3.65
C PHE A 142 10.36 8.30 -3.62
N LEU A 143 10.77 9.28 -2.82
CA LEU A 143 12.09 9.87 -2.81
C LEU A 143 12.94 9.27 -1.68
N GLN A 144 13.56 8.12 -1.94
CA GLN A 144 14.45 7.43 -1.00
C GLN A 144 15.84 7.30 -1.62
N SER A 145 16.87 7.67 -0.87
CA SER A 145 18.26 7.42 -1.22
C SER A 145 19.12 7.38 0.03
N ASP A 146 20.03 6.44 0.07
CA ASP A 146 21.06 6.32 1.11
C ASP A 146 22.31 7.19 0.79
N ASN A 147 22.28 7.96 -0.29
CA ASN A 147 23.40 8.77 -0.75
C ASN A 147 23.28 10.22 -0.25
N ASP A 148 24.15 10.61 0.69
CA ASP A 148 24.18 11.95 1.28
C ASP A 148 24.30 13.09 0.24
N ARG A 149 24.97 12.86 -0.88
CA ARG A 149 25.13 13.87 -1.95
C ARG A 149 23.79 14.20 -2.63
N VAL A 150 22.80 13.34 -2.54
CA VAL A 150 21.49 13.49 -3.16
C VAL A 150 20.46 14.07 -2.18
N GLN A 151 20.78 14.14 -0.88
CA GLN A 151 19.85 14.58 0.17
C GLN A 151 19.24 15.97 -0.10
N GLY A 152 20.04 16.95 -0.53
CA GLY A 152 19.56 18.29 -0.86
C GLY A 152 18.60 18.30 -2.06
N LEU A 153 18.85 17.42 -3.06
CA LEU A 153 17.97 17.26 -4.22
C LEU A 153 16.67 16.55 -3.86
N LEU A 154 16.74 15.56 -2.95
CA LEU A 154 15.56 14.87 -2.44
C LEU A 154 14.60 15.87 -1.79
N LYS A 155 15.11 16.78 -0.97
CA LYS A 155 14.29 17.81 -0.32
C LYS A 155 13.54 18.67 -1.34
N GLY A 156 14.20 19.10 -2.41
CA GLY A 156 13.56 19.87 -3.48
C GLY A 156 12.43 19.12 -4.18
N GLY A 157 12.63 17.82 -4.43
CA GLY A 157 11.60 16.94 -4.98
C GLY A 157 10.43 16.71 -4.02
N ILE A 158 10.71 16.51 -2.72
CA ILE A 158 9.69 16.38 -1.66
C ILE A 158 8.84 17.66 -1.59
N ASP A 159 9.49 18.82 -1.54
CA ASP A 159 8.81 20.12 -1.48
C ASP A 159 7.91 20.33 -2.71
N LEU A 160 8.38 19.97 -3.90
CA LEU A 160 7.59 20.04 -5.14
C LEU A 160 6.36 19.12 -5.06
N PHE A 161 6.52 17.89 -4.59
CA PHE A 161 5.40 16.95 -4.42
C PHE A 161 4.35 17.49 -3.46
N VAL A 162 4.77 18.02 -2.32
CA VAL A 162 3.86 18.61 -1.30
C VAL A 162 3.11 19.81 -1.87
N ALA A 163 3.81 20.76 -2.51
CA ALA A 163 3.16 21.92 -3.09
C ALA A 163 2.18 21.55 -4.21
N ALA A 164 2.56 20.59 -5.07
CA ALA A 164 1.69 20.07 -6.11
C ALA A 164 0.45 19.34 -5.52
N GLY A 165 0.62 18.61 -4.42
CA GLY A 165 -0.46 17.93 -3.72
C GLY A 165 -1.47 18.91 -3.12
N LEU A 166 -1.01 19.95 -2.43
CA LEU A 166 -1.88 20.97 -1.86
C LEU A 166 -2.65 21.73 -2.95
N LEU A 167 -2.00 22.04 -4.09
CA LEU A 167 -2.67 22.65 -5.23
C LEU A 167 -3.69 21.70 -5.88
N ALA A 168 -3.37 20.40 -6.00
CA ALA A 168 -4.30 19.38 -6.50
C ALA A 168 -5.55 19.27 -5.59
N PHE A 169 -5.38 19.34 -4.27
CA PHE A 169 -6.51 19.36 -3.32
C PHE A 169 -7.37 20.61 -3.47
N GLN A 170 -6.75 21.77 -3.64
CA GLN A 170 -7.47 23.04 -3.92
C GLN A 170 -8.28 22.95 -5.22
N ARG A 171 -7.72 22.35 -6.27
CA ARG A 171 -8.39 22.11 -7.57
C ARG A 171 -9.50 21.07 -7.51
N LYS A 172 -9.74 20.45 -6.34
CA LYS A 172 -10.69 19.32 -6.18
C LYS A 172 -10.32 18.10 -7.04
N ARG A 173 -9.04 17.91 -7.28
CA ARG A 173 -8.47 16.76 -8.01
C ARG A 173 -7.35 16.13 -7.21
N PRO A 174 -7.65 15.53 -6.03
CA PRO A 174 -6.65 14.99 -5.14
C PRO A 174 -6.12 13.64 -5.65
N THR A 175 -5.40 13.65 -6.77
CA THR A 175 -4.87 12.44 -7.42
C THR A 175 -3.39 12.55 -7.69
N LEU A 176 -2.70 11.41 -7.73
CA LEU A 176 -1.29 11.36 -8.11
C LEU A 176 -1.07 11.81 -9.56
N GLY A 177 -2.04 11.54 -10.45
CA GLY A 177 -1.99 12.05 -11.81
C GLY A 177 -2.05 13.58 -11.89
N GLU A 178 -2.84 14.24 -11.02
CA GLU A 178 -2.82 15.70 -10.95
C GLU A 178 -1.51 16.23 -10.37
N ILE A 179 -0.96 15.57 -9.34
CA ILE A 179 0.38 15.91 -8.82
C ILE A 179 1.43 15.74 -9.93
N TYR A 180 1.37 14.67 -10.70
CA TYR A 180 2.24 14.46 -11.85
C TYR A 180 2.14 15.62 -12.84
N ARG A 181 0.94 16.00 -13.29
CA ARG A 181 0.71 17.09 -14.26
C ARG A 181 1.20 18.43 -13.74
N ILE A 182 1.01 18.72 -12.45
CA ILE A 182 1.52 19.94 -11.83
C ILE A 182 3.04 19.91 -11.73
N ALA A 183 3.66 18.81 -11.35
CA ALA A 183 5.09 18.72 -11.13
C ALA A 183 5.89 18.60 -12.45
N ALA A 184 5.36 17.90 -13.45
CA ALA A 184 6.07 17.61 -14.71
C ALA A 184 6.43 18.88 -15.50
N SER A 185 5.54 19.87 -15.56
CA SER A 185 5.73 21.13 -16.28
C SER A 185 6.16 20.91 -17.75
N GLY A 186 5.29 21.24 -18.69
CA GLY A 186 5.53 21.02 -20.13
C GLY A 186 6.40 22.07 -20.81
N GLY A 187 6.67 23.18 -20.15
CA GLY A 187 7.37 24.34 -20.74
C GLY A 187 8.44 24.95 -19.85
N ASN A 188 8.45 26.25 -19.72
CA ASN A 188 9.36 26.95 -18.82
C ASN A 188 8.96 26.72 -17.36
N LYS A 189 9.68 25.84 -16.66
CA LYS A 189 9.39 25.44 -15.29
C LYS A 189 9.29 26.60 -14.31
N GLN A 190 10.21 27.57 -14.40
CA GLN A 190 10.22 28.73 -13.52
C GLN A 190 8.95 29.58 -13.69
N LYS A 191 8.54 29.85 -14.95
CA LYS A 191 7.30 30.60 -15.23
C LYS A 191 6.06 29.85 -14.77
N GLU A 192 6.00 28.55 -15.00
CA GLU A 192 4.87 27.73 -14.60
C GLU A 192 4.75 27.64 -13.07
N TYR A 193 5.85 27.43 -12.34
CA TYR A 193 5.80 27.39 -10.88
C TYR A 193 5.53 28.77 -10.29
N PHE A 194 5.99 29.84 -10.91
CA PHE A 194 5.58 31.20 -10.53
C PHE A 194 4.06 31.37 -10.63
N ALA A 195 3.46 30.98 -11.75
CA ALA A 195 2.02 31.04 -11.95
C ALA A 195 1.26 30.20 -10.92
N ARG A 196 1.74 28.97 -10.62
CA ARG A 196 1.15 28.11 -9.60
C ARG A 196 1.25 28.68 -8.18
N GLY A 197 2.33 29.40 -7.88
CA GLY A 197 2.48 30.13 -6.62
C GLY A 197 1.47 31.28 -6.47
N HIS A 198 1.00 31.88 -7.57
CA HIS A 198 -0.10 32.84 -7.55
C HIS A 198 -1.49 32.19 -7.50
N GLU A 199 -1.64 31.01 -8.05
CA GLU A 199 -2.90 30.24 -8.06
C GLU A 199 -3.22 29.64 -6.68
N VAL A 200 -2.20 29.14 -5.96
CA VAL A 200 -2.41 28.39 -4.73
C VAL A 200 -2.72 29.32 -3.55
N ASP A 201 -3.77 28.99 -2.80
CA ASP A 201 -4.16 29.73 -1.59
C ASP A 201 -3.33 29.34 -0.37
N ASP A 202 -2.85 28.10 -0.33
CA ASP A 202 -2.06 27.60 0.79
C ASP A 202 -0.71 28.31 0.90
N ARG A 203 -0.44 28.89 2.08
CA ARG A 203 0.76 29.70 2.33
C ARG A 203 2.05 28.90 2.16
N ALA A 204 2.09 27.65 2.62
CA ALA A 204 3.28 26.81 2.53
C ALA A 204 3.55 26.42 1.08
N ALA A 205 2.54 26.00 0.34
CA ALA A 205 2.65 25.69 -1.07
C ALA A 205 3.07 26.90 -1.90
N LYS A 206 2.52 28.08 -1.58
CA LYS A 206 2.90 29.35 -2.23
C LYS A 206 4.38 29.66 -2.04
N LEU A 207 4.89 29.56 -0.82
CA LEU A 207 6.31 29.76 -0.53
C LEU A 207 7.20 28.78 -1.28
N ILE A 208 6.80 27.51 -1.34
CA ILE A 208 7.53 26.47 -2.05
C ILE A 208 7.57 26.79 -3.55
N PHE A 209 6.45 27.06 -4.19
CA PHE A 209 6.41 27.39 -5.63
C PHE A 209 7.20 28.65 -5.96
N THR A 210 7.12 29.71 -5.13
CA THR A 210 7.90 30.92 -5.30
C THR A 210 9.41 30.64 -5.21
N ARG A 211 9.83 29.82 -4.25
CA ARG A 211 11.23 29.41 -4.13
C ARG A 211 11.68 28.60 -5.34
N LEU A 212 10.88 27.63 -5.79
CA LEU A 212 11.17 26.82 -6.97
C LEU A 212 11.27 27.67 -8.23
N ALA A 213 10.40 28.69 -8.41
CA ALA A 213 10.45 29.63 -9.51
C ALA A 213 11.73 30.48 -9.53
N SER A 214 12.34 30.72 -8.36
CA SER A 214 13.58 31.45 -8.21
C SER A 214 14.84 30.56 -8.23
N THR A 215 14.67 29.25 -8.28
CA THR A 215 15.78 28.28 -8.34
C THR A 215 16.38 28.27 -9.76
N ASN A 216 17.70 28.10 -9.88
CA ASN A 216 18.34 27.99 -11.18
C ASN A 216 17.78 26.77 -11.93
N ASN A 217 17.78 26.85 -13.27
CA ASN A 217 17.10 25.87 -14.12
C ASN A 217 17.69 24.47 -14.01
N ASP A 218 18.99 24.31 -13.80
CA ASP A 218 19.64 22.98 -13.69
C ASP A 218 19.25 22.28 -12.40
N THR A 219 19.28 22.99 -11.28
CA THR A 219 18.83 22.48 -9.98
C THR A 219 17.34 22.15 -10.01
N LEU A 220 16.52 23.02 -10.58
CA LEU A 220 15.08 22.79 -10.72
C LEU A 220 14.78 21.56 -11.60
N THR A 221 15.50 21.41 -12.70
CA THR A 221 15.40 20.24 -13.57
C THR A 221 15.80 18.96 -12.80
N SER A 222 16.82 19.03 -11.96
CA SER A 222 17.24 17.90 -11.12
C SER A 222 16.16 17.50 -10.11
N TYR A 223 15.46 18.45 -9.47
CA TYR A 223 14.35 18.15 -8.56
C TYR A 223 13.20 17.44 -9.28
N VAL A 224 12.79 17.97 -10.43
CA VAL A 224 11.72 17.36 -11.24
C VAL A 224 12.12 16.00 -11.75
N SER A 225 13.31 15.85 -12.33
CA SER A 225 13.81 14.59 -12.85
C SER A 225 13.89 13.52 -11.77
N LEU A 226 14.39 13.88 -10.58
CA LEU A 226 14.48 12.95 -9.45
C LEU A 226 13.10 12.48 -9.00
N LEU A 227 12.12 13.38 -8.90
CA LEU A 227 10.74 13.03 -8.52
C LEU A 227 10.10 12.13 -9.58
N MET A 228 10.30 12.39 -10.87
CA MET A 228 9.75 11.58 -11.95
C MET A 228 10.37 10.19 -11.97
N THR A 229 11.71 10.09 -11.98
CA THR A 229 12.43 8.81 -12.04
C THR A 229 12.26 7.95 -10.79
N SER A 230 11.87 8.55 -9.67
CA SER A 230 11.51 7.83 -8.44
C SER A 230 10.14 7.12 -8.52
N GLY A 231 9.41 7.30 -9.62
CA GLY A 231 8.19 6.57 -9.93
C GLY A 231 6.95 7.40 -10.19
N LEU A 232 6.99 8.74 -10.04
CA LEU A 232 5.83 9.58 -10.34
C LEU A 232 5.51 9.62 -11.86
N ASP A 233 6.48 9.33 -12.72
CA ASP A 233 6.30 9.19 -14.17
C ASP A 233 5.33 8.06 -14.56
N GLN A 234 5.07 7.08 -13.69
CA GLN A 234 4.08 6.03 -13.95
C GLN A 234 2.67 6.58 -14.19
N TRP A 235 2.34 7.75 -13.63
CA TRP A 235 1.06 8.43 -13.85
C TRP A 235 0.94 9.13 -15.22
N GLN A 236 1.96 9.06 -16.05
CA GLN A 236 1.85 9.35 -17.48
C GLN A 236 0.99 8.30 -18.20
N ASN A 237 0.92 7.09 -17.66
CA ASN A 237 0.10 6.02 -18.20
C ASN A 237 -1.38 6.23 -17.86
N PRO A 238 -2.29 6.35 -18.87
CA PRO A 238 -3.70 6.62 -18.63
C PRO A 238 -4.40 5.57 -17.77
N ALA A 239 -4.02 4.29 -17.89
CA ALA A 239 -4.64 3.22 -17.11
C ALA A 239 -4.29 3.32 -15.62
N ILE A 240 -3.04 3.67 -15.29
CA ILE A 240 -2.61 3.89 -13.91
C ILE A 240 -3.28 5.15 -13.34
N ASP A 241 -3.34 6.22 -14.13
CA ASP A 241 -4.00 7.48 -13.73
C ASP A 241 -5.49 7.22 -13.43
N GLU A 242 -6.20 6.54 -14.32
CA GLU A 242 -7.62 6.21 -14.14
C GLU A 242 -7.86 5.26 -12.95
N ALA A 243 -7.06 4.22 -12.81
CA ALA A 243 -7.18 3.26 -11.72
C ALA A 243 -6.93 3.86 -10.33
N THR A 244 -6.26 5.02 -10.27
CA THR A 244 -5.93 5.73 -9.03
C THR A 244 -6.64 7.09 -8.88
N ALA A 245 -7.60 7.40 -9.74
CA ALA A 245 -8.30 8.69 -9.70
C ALA A 245 -9.39 8.76 -8.62
N VAL A 246 -10.05 7.66 -8.33
CA VAL A 246 -11.12 7.52 -7.32
C VAL A 246 -10.95 6.25 -6.51
N SER A 247 -11.73 6.09 -5.44
CA SER A 247 -11.69 4.87 -4.62
C SER A 247 -13.03 4.15 -4.65
N ASP A 248 -13.01 2.86 -4.96
CA ASP A 248 -14.15 1.95 -4.86
C ASP A 248 -14.19 1.26 -3.48
N PHE A 249 -13.15 1.41 -2.68
CA PHE A 249 -13.04 0.93 -1.30
C PHE A 249 -12.19 1.89 -0.44
N ASP A 250 -12.31 1.74 0.88
CA ASP A 250 -11.63 2.55 1.88
C ASP A 250 -11.14 1.63 3.01
N PHE A 251 -9.95 1.86 3.52
CA PHE A 251 -9.39 1.06 4.61
C PHE A 251 -9.92 1.43 6.00
N ARG A 252 -10.49 2.63 6.18
CA ARG A 252 -11.00 3.09 7.49
C ARG A 252 -12.00 2.12 8.15
N PRO A 253 -12.97 1.51 7.43
CA PRO A 253 -13.90 0.55 8.01
C PRO A 253 -13.43 -0.91 8.00
N ILE A 254 -12.15 -1.20 7.72
CA ILE A 254 -11.64 -2.55 7.49
C ILE A 254 -11.86 -3.51 8.66
N ARG A 255 -11.97 -2.97 9.89
CA ARG A 255 -12.26 -3.75 11.10
C ARG A 255 -13.74 -3.82 11.46
N LYS A 256 -14.60 -3.02 10.79
CA LYS A 256 -16.06 -2.99 11.07
C LYS A 256 -16.82 -4.04 10.29
N LYS A 257 -16.46 -4.24 9.05
CA LYS A 257 -17.05 -5.24 8.15
C LYS A 257 -15.95 -5.94 7.37
N PRO A 258 -15.92 -7.27 7.34
CA PRO A 258 -14.92 -8.00 6.58
C PRO A 258 -14.98 -7.66 5.10
N PHE A 259 -13.84 -7.35 4.53
CA PHE A 259 -13.66 -7.27 3.10
C PHE A 259 -12.25 -7.71 2.71
N SER A 260 -12.10 -8.14 1.49
CA SER A 260 -10.84 -8.63 0.96
C SER A 260 -10.36 -7.76 -0.19
N VAL A 261 -9.12 -7.32 -0.13
CA VAL A 261 -8.48 -6.56 -1.20
C VAL A 261 -7.28 -7.33 -1.73
N TYR A 262 -7.27 -7.54 -3.03
CA TYR A 262 -6.14 -8.14 -3.74
C TYR A 262 -5.50 -7.06 -4.61
N LEU A 263 -4.32 -6.62 -4.23
CA LEU A 263 -3.47 -5.78 -5.07
C LEU A 263 -2.73 -6.71 -6.05
N VAL A 264 -3.28 -6.81 -7.25
CA VAL A 264 -2.74 -7.70 -8.30
C VAL A 264 -1.75 -6.94 -9.16
N VAL A 265 -0.50 -7.38 -9.16
CA VAL A 265 0.58 -6.74 -9.91
C VAL A 265 1.33 -7.79 -10.72
N GLN A 266 1.48 -7.56 -12.01
CA GLN A 266 2.29 -8.44 -12.86
C GLN A 266 3.77 -8.42 -12.41
N PRO A 267 4.49 -9.55 -12.47
CA PRO A 267 5.88 -9.64 -11.99
C PRO A 267 6.81 -8.54 -12.52
N LEU A 268 6.70 -8.20 -13.81
CA LEU A 268 7.50 -7.16 -14.45
C LEU A 268 7.18 -5.75 -13.95
N MET A 269 5.97 -5.56 -13.41
CA MET A 269 5.47 -4.26 -12.94
C MET A 269 5.70 -4.03 -11.44
N VAL A 270 6.14 -5.03 -10.69
CA VAL A 270 6.40 -4.90 -9.24
C VAL A 270 7.42 -3.79 -8.95
N LYS A 271 8.52 -3.75 -9.70
CA LYS A 271 9.56 -2.73 -9.51
C LYS A 271 9.10 -1.34 -9.96
N PRO A 272 8.53 -1.13 -11.17
CA PRO A 272 7.99 0.15 -11.58
C PRO A 272 6.90 0.69 -10.65
N LEU A 273 6.00 -0.17 -10.17
CA LEU A 273 4.90 0.22 -9.27
C LEU A 273 5.26 0.15 -7.77
N ALA A 274 6.51 -0.06 -7.41
CA ALA A 274 6.92 -0.11 -6.01
C ALA A 274 6.47 1.12 -5.19
N PRO A 275 6.49 2.37 -5.70
CA PRO A 275 5.92 3.51 -5.00
C PRO A 275 4.43 3.35 -4.72
N LEU A 276 3.61 2.96 -5.69
CA LEU A 276 2.18 2.74 -5.49
C LEU A 276 1.90 1.62 -4.49
N ILE A 277 2.66 0.52 -4.55
CA ILE A 277 2.55 -0.59 -3.59
C ILE A 277 2.85 -0.09 -2.16
N ARG A 278 3.91 0.71 -1.98
CA ARG A 278 4.24 1.30 -0.68
C ARG A 278 3.15 2.24 -0.18
N LEU A 279 2.62 3.11 -1.05
CA LEU A 279 1.51 4.02 -0.71
C LEU A 279 0.28 3.24 -0.26
N PHE A 280 -0.08 2.19 -0.97
CA PHE A 280 -1.22 1.34 -0.67
C PHE A 280 -1.12 0.72 0.74
N PHE A 281 0.01 0.09 1.06
CA PHE A 281 0.19 -0.49 2.40
C PHE A 281 0.42 0.56 3.48
N SER A 282 1.04 1.69 3.16
CA SER A 282 1.19 2.81 4.11
C SER A 282 -0.17 3.38 4.51
N ASP A 283 -1.08 3.56 3.56
CA ASP A 283 -2.43 4.06 3.83
C ASP A 283 -3.25 3.05 4.66
N LEU A 284 -3.15 1.75 4.34
CA LEU A 284 -3.73 0.68 5.15
C LEU A 284 -3.25 0.76 6.59
N LEU A 285 -1.93 0.82 6.81
CA LEU A 285 -1.34 0.88 8.15
C LEU A 285 -1.75 2.16 8.87
N SER A 286 -1.74 3.31 8.20
CA SER A 286 -2.17 4.59 8.77
C SER A 286 -3.63 4.54 9.21
N ALA A 287 -4.51 3.99 8.37
CA ALA A 287 -5.93 3.83 8.72
C ALA A 287 -6.15 2.89 9.91
N MET A 288 -5.31 1.86 10.06
CA MET A 288 -5.37 0.92 11.18
C MET A 288 -4.80 1.47 12.48
N GLN A 289 -3.81 2.38 12.39
CA GLN A 289 -3.10 2.96 13.55
C GLN A 289 -3.73 4.26 14.04
N GLU A 290 -4.69 4.84 13.32
CA GLU A 290 -5.32 6.11 13.68
C GLU A 290 -5.98 6.05 15.05
N LYS A 291 -6.51 4.89 15.44
CA LYS A 291 -7.10 4.63 16.76
C LYS A 291 -7.03 3.14 17.09
N ASP A 292 -7.04 2.81 18.37
CA ASP A 292 -7.22 1.44 18.82
C ASP A 292 -8.61 0.92 18.42
N PRO A 293 -8.74 -0.40 18.10
CA PRO A 293 -10.01 -0.98 17.71
C PRO A 293 -11.04 -0.90 18.84
N GLY A 294 -12.21 -0.36 18.53
CA GLY A 294 -13.33 -0.29 19.45
C GLY A 294 -14.19 -1.56 19.44
N PRO A 295 -15.22 -1.62 20.32
CA PRO A 295 -16.15 -2.76 20.36
C PRO A 295 -16.91 -3.00 19.04
N ASP A 296 -17.07 -1.97 18.23
CA ASP A 296 -17.70 -1.98 16.91
C ASP A 296 -16.72 -2.40 15.77
N GLU A 297 -15.49 -2.74 16.13
CA GLU A 297 -14.41 -3.12 15.22
C GLU A 297 -13.82 -4.51 15.55
N PRO A 298 -14.65 -5.58 15.61
CA PRO A 298 -14.23 -6.88 16.12
C PRO A 298 -13.40 -7.69 15.12
N TRP A 299 -13.29 -7.26 13.87
CA TRP A 299 -12.71 -8.08 12.82
C TRP A 299 -11.19 -7.89 12.70
N PRO A 300 -10.42 -8.97 12.80
CA PRO A 300 -8.98 -8.93 12.56
C PRO A 300 -8.67 -8.70 11.08
N VAL A 301 -7.47 -8.20 10.80
CA VAL A 301 -6.96 -7.95 9.45
C VAL A 301 -5.71 -8.79 9.22
N MET A 302 -5.68 -9.54 8.11
CA MET A 302 -4.53 -10.32 7.65
C MET A 302 -3.92 -9.66 6.41
#